data_a98817f79ebc6ef70c681f220992c851
#
_entry.id   a98817f79ebc6ef70c681f220992c851
#
_cell.length_a   1.000
_cell.length_b   1.000
_cell.length_c   1.000
_cell.angle_alpha   90.00
_cell.angle_beta   90.00
_cell.angle_gamma   90.00
#
_symmetry.space_group_name_H-M   'P 1'
#
loop_
_entity.id
_entity.type
_entity.pdbx_description
1 polymer ?
#
loop_
_entity_poly.entity_id
_entity_poly.type
_entity_poly.pdbx_seq_one_letter_code
_entity_poly.pdbx_strand_id
1 'polypeptide(L)'
;MGMPKKVLIIVSSGEENKEKAMIGMRLAIGLKKNKISEEVGMLFFGPSERLVAGDDSDINNLLKEAADNGINPFACSGIANRDDISVKLASKNISLEGASKTIGRYLESGFVPITF
;
A
#
# COMPACT_ATOMS: atom_id res chain seq x y z
N MET A 1 -10.84 23.14 -12.57
CA MET A 1 -10.48 22.72 -12.57
C MET A 1 -10.13 21.45 -12.65
N GLY A 2 -9.74 20.85 -12.25
CA GLY A 2 -9.21 19.61 -12.52
C GLY A 2 -10.16 18.49 -12.41
N MET A 3 -9.82 17.41 -13.09
CA MET A 3 -10.52 16.16 -12.91
C MET A 3 -10.17 15.60 -11.54
N PRO A 4 -11.08 14.80 -10.93
CA PRO A 4 -10.75 14.11 -9.70
C PRO A 4 -9.47 13.30 -9.87
N LYS A 5 -8.61 13.38 -8.89
CA LYS A 5 -7.33 12.67 -8.93
C LYS A 5 -7.43 11.37 -8.15
N LYS A 6 -6.98 10.30 -8.77
CA LYS A 6 -6.96 8.97 -8.17
C LYS A 6 -5.54 8.44 -8.30
N VAL A 7 -4.95 8.08 -7.18
CA VAL A 7 -3.54 7.68 -7.13
C VAL A 7 -3.41 6.33 -6.46
N LEU A 8 -2.64 5.43 -7.08
CA LEU A 8 -2.26 4.16 -6.50
C LEU A 8 -0.79 4.25 -6.08
N ILE A 9 -0.54 4.19 -4.80
CA ILE A 9 0.82 4.16 -4.26
C ILE A 9 1.25 2.71 -4.15
N ILE A 10 2.28 2.34 -4.90
CA ILE A 10 2.87 1.01 -4.84
C ILE A 10 4.15 1.11 -4.01
N VAL A 11 4.18 0.40 -2.89
CA VAL A 11 5.35 0.34 -2.03
C VAL A 11 6.04 -1.00 -2.25
N SER A 12 7.21 -0.95 -2.88
CA SER A 12 8.02 -2.15 -3.14
C SER A 12 9.20 -2.27 -2.20
N SER A 13 9.78 -1.15 -1.79
CA SER A 13 10.93 -1.11 -0.88
C SER A 13 10.57 -1.72 0.48
N GLY A 14 11.47 -2.53 1.02
CA GLY A 14 11.30 -3.17 2.32
C GLY A 14 12.41 -2.78 3.29
N GLU A 15 12.94 -3.78 4.01
CA GLU A 15 13.98 -3.52 5.01
C GLU A 15 15.25 -2.93 4.42
N GLU A 16 15.54 -3.22 3.16
CA GLU A 16 16.72 -2.68 2.48
C GLU A 16 16.65 -1.15 2.33
N ASN A 17 15.44 -0.60 2.38
CA ASN A 17 15.25 0.85 2.36
C ASN A 17 13.90 1.20 3.03
N LYS A 18 13.87 1.01 4.34
CA LYS A 18 12.68 1.27 5.15
C LYS A 18 12.21 2.72 5.02
N GLU A 19 13.15 3.66 4.94
CA GLU A 19 12.79 5.07 4.83
C GLU A 19 11.97 5.33 3.57
N LYS A 20 12.38 4.74 2.44
CA LYS A 20 11.65 4.91 1.19
C LYS A 20 10.25 4.30 1.28
N ALA A 21 10.12 3.14 1.89
CA ALA A 21 8.81 2.53 2.13
C ALA A 21 7.91 3.46 2.93
N MET A 22 8.43 4.04 3.99
CA MET A 22 7.68 4.97 4.85
C MET A 22 7.30 6.24 4.10
N ILE A 23 8.18 6.75 3.23
CA ILE A 23 7.86 7.92 2.39
C ILE A 23 6.65 7.63 1.51
N GLY A 24 6.62 6.47 0.88
CA GLY A 24 5.48 6.07 0.06
C GLY A 24 4.18 6.00 0.86
N MET A 25 4.23 5.37 2.04
CA MET A 25 3.07 5.27 2.91
C MET A 25 2.59 6.65 3.38
N ARG A 26 3.51 7.52 3.79
CA ARG A 26 3.17 8.88 4.23
C ARG A 26 2.59 9.71 3.10
N LEU A 27 3.11 9.55 1.88
CA LEU A 27 2.56 10.27 0.73
C LEU A 27 1.10 9.85 0.50
N ALA A 28 0.81 8.55 0.52
CA ALA A 28 -0.55 8.06 0.33
C ALA A 28 -1.50 8.67 1.38
N ILE A 29 -1.08 8.63 2.64
CA ILE A 29 -1.87 9.18 3.75
C ILE A 29 -2.08 10.68 3.57
N GLY A 30 -1.04 11.41 3.23
CA GLY A 30 -1.11 12.86 3.04
C GLY A 30 -2.02 13.25 1.90
N LEU A 31 -1.95 12.55 0.78
CA LEU A 31 -2.82 12.82 -0.37
C LEU A 31 -4.30 12.65 -0.02
N LYS A 32 -4.62 11.62 0.77
CA LYS A 32 -5.99 11.37 1.19
C LYS A 32 -6.44 12.35 2.27
N LYS A 33 -5.63 12.50 3.30
CA LYS A 33 -5.95 13.33 4.46
C LYS A 33 -6.15 14.79 4.09
N ASN A 34 -5.31 15.31 3.20
CA ASN A 34 -5.37 16.71 2.77
C ASN A 34 -6.30 16.92 1.58
N LYS A 35 -7.00 15.88 1.15
CA LYS A 35 -7.97 15.95 0.05
C LYS A 35 -7.36 16.41 -1.27
N ILE A 36 -6.07 16.12 -1.46
CA ILE A 36 -5.39 16.40 -2.72
C ILE A 36 -5.82 15.38 -3.77
N SER A 37 -5.95 14.12 -3.36
CA SER A 37 -6.48 13.06 -4.21
C SER A 37 -7.84 12.64 -3.70
N GLU A 38 -8.78 12.43 -4.60
CA GLU A 38 -10.12 11.99 -4.25
C GLU A 38 -10.10 10.56 -3.72
N GLU A 39 -9.35 9.69 -4.39
CA GLU A 39 -9.19 8.30 -3.98
C GLU A 39 -7.70 7.92 -3.98
N VAL A 40 -7.30 7.17 -2.99
CA VAL A 40 -5.92 6.69 -2.84
C VAL A 40 -5.94 5.20 -2.57
N GLY A 41 -5.24 4.44 -3.42
CA GLY A 41 -4.98 3.03 -3.20
C GLY A 41 -3.56 2.84 -2.68
N MET A 42 -3.31 1.73 -2.00
CA MET A 42 -1.98 1.38 -1.49
C MET A 42 -1.77 -0.11 -1.73
N LEU A 43 -0.67 -0.46 -2.40
CA LEU A 43 -0.31 -1.84 -2.69
C LEU A 43 1.12 -2.09 -2.22
N PHE A 44 1.30 -3.11 -1.39
CA PHE A 44 2.62 -3.61 -1.02
C PHE A 44 2.98 -4.73 -1.99
N PHE A 45 4.07 -4.55 -2.73
CA PHE A 45 4.45 -5.48 -3.78
C PHE A 45 5.97 -5.67 -3.81
N GLY A 46 6.42 -6.78 -3.28
CA GLY A 46 7.84 -7.13 -3.22
C GLY A 46 8.39 -7.14 -1.79
N PRO A 47 9.63 -6.70 -1.58
CA PRO A 47 10.27 -6.70 -0.25
C PRO A 47 9.47 -5.99 0.84
N SER A 48 8.65 -5.00 0.48
CA SER A 48 7.79 -4.30 1.43
C SER A 48 6.84 -5.23 2.18
N GLU A 49 6.44 -6.34 1.57
CA GLU A 49 5.49 -7.26 2.21
C GLU A 49 6.06 -7.87 3.48
N ARG A 50 7.36 -8.25 3.48
CA ARG A 50 8.01 -8.77 4.68
C ARG A 50 8.17 -7.69 5.74
N LEU A 51 8.48 -6.46 5.33
CA LEU A 51 8.58 -5.33 6.25
C LEU A 51 7.24 -5.09 6.96
N VAL A 52 6.16 -5.07 6.20
CA VAL A 52 4.83 -4.78 6.71
C VAL A 52 4.29 -5.93 7.56
N ALA A 53 4.65 -7.18 7.25
CA ALA A 53 4.26 -8.34 8.03
C ALA A 53 4.97 -8.43 9.38
N GLY A 54 6.06 -7.69 9.57
CA GLY A 54 6.86 -7.71 10.79
C GLY A 54 6.27 -6.85 11.91
N ASP A 55 7.08 -6.64 12.95
CA ASP A 55 6.65 -5.94 14.16
C ASP A 55 7.24 -4.54 14.28
N ASP A 56 7.60 -3.92 13.17
CA ASP A 56 8.15 -2.58 13.17
C ASP A 56 7.07 -1.57 13.61
N SER A 57 7.35 -0.85 14.69
CA SER A 57 6.37 0.07 15.27
C SER A 57 6.05 1.25 14.36
N ASP A 58 7.04 1.77 13.64
CA ASP A 58 6.81 2.90 12.72
C ASP A 58 5.88 2.47 11.59
N ILE A 59 6.11 1.29 11.05
CA ILE A 59 5.27 0.74 9.98
C ILE A 59 3.86 0.47 10.50
N ASN A 60 3.73 -0.14 11.67
CA ASN A 60 2.42 -0.43 12.24
C ASN A 60 1.63 0.86 12.52
N ASN A 61 2.31 1.92 12.97
CA ASN A 61 1.66 3.22 13.19
C ASN A 61 1.16 3.81 11.87
N LEU A 62 1.94 3.69 10.79
CA LEU A 62 1.51 4.17 9.48
C LEU A 62 0.34 3.35 8.91
N LEU A 63 0.33 2.04 9.13
CA LEU A 63 -0.81 1.21 8.72
C LEU A 63 -2.08 1.64 9.43
N LYS A 64 -1.98 1.95 10.72
CA LYS A 64 -3.11 2.43 11.49
C LYS A 64 -3.59 3.78 10.97
N GLU A 65 -2.68 4.68 10.73
CA GLU A 65 -3.02 6.01 10.20
C GLU A 65 -3.67 5.91 8.83
N ALA A 66 -3.18 5.04 7.96
CA ALA A 66 -3.79 4.78 6.66
C ALA A 66 -5.23 4.30 6.82
N ALA A 67 -5.47 3.34 7.70
CA ALA A 67 -6.81 2.82 7.97
C ALA A 67 -7.74 3.92 8.50
N ASP A 68 -7.23 4.75 9.41
CA ASP A 68 -7.99 5.86 9.98
C ASP A 68 -8.40 6.89 8.91
N ASN A 69 -7.67 6.94 7.81
CA ASN A 69 -7.97 7.82 6.68
C ASN A 69 -8.70 7.08 5.53
N GLY A 70 -9.20 5.89 5.79
CA GLY A 70 -10.00 5.16 4.80
C GLY A 70 -9.20 4.48 3.70
N ILE A 71 -7.90 4.29 3.89
CA ILE A 71 -7.07 3.57 2.94
C ILE A 71 -7.01 2.09 3.33
N ASN A 72 -7.45 1.22 2.44
CA ASN A 72 -7.45 -0.24 2.65
C ASN A 72 -6.36 -0.85 1.78
N PRO A 73 -5.20 -1.19 2.35
CA PRO A 73 -4.08 -1.67 1.54
C PRO A 73 -4.26 -3.09 1.05
N PHE A 74 -3.60 -3.37 -0.08
CA PHE A 74 -3.48 -4.70 -0.66
C PHE A 74 -2.01 -5.15 -0.62
N ALA A 75 -1.80 -6.45 -0.69
CA ALA A 75 -0.47 -7.03 -0.89
C ALA A 75 -0.58 -8.14 -1.92
N CYS A 76 0.52 -8.41 -2.61
CA CYS A 76 0.56 -9.47 -3.63
C CYS A 76 0.46 -10.85 -2.98
N SER A 77 -0.61 -11.58 -3.29
CA SER A 77 -0.83 -12.91 -2.71
C SER A 77 0.25 -13.91 -3.10
N GLY A 78 0.79 -13.82 -4.31
CA GLY A 78 1.85 -14.72 -4.76
C GLY A 78 3.12 -14.59 -3.92
N ILE A 79 3.54 -13.36 -3.66
CA ILE A 79 4.72 -13.10 -2.84
C ILE A 79 4.45 -13.48 -1.37
N ALA A 80 3.26 -13.14 -0.88
CA ALA A 80 2.88 -13.46 0.49
C ALA A 80 2.88 -14.96 0.75
N ASN A 81 2.38 -15.75 -0.21
CA ASN A 81 2.39 -17.20 -0.11
C ASN A 81 3.80 -17.77 -0.20
N ARG A 82 4.61 -17.26 -1.13
CA ARG A 82 6.00 -17.69 -1.27
C ARG A 82 6.80 -17.47 0.01
N ASP A 83 6.61 -16.33 0.65
CA ASP A 83 7.35 -15.94 1.85
C ASP A 83 6.67 -16.37 3.15
N ASP A 84 5.53 -17.08 3.05
CA ASP A 84 4.79 -17.61 4.20
C ASP A 84 4.38 -16.52 5.19
N ILE A 85 3.90 -15.41 4.68
CA ILE A 85 3.46 -14.26 5.50
C ILE A 85 2.00 -13.89 5.27
N SER A 86 1.25 -14.72 4.56
CA SER A 86 -0.16 -14.42 4.21
C SER A 86 -1.02 -14.19 5.46
N VAL A 87 -0.87 -15.03 6.48
CA VAL A 87 -1.67 -14.91 7.71
C VAL A 87 -1.33 -13.63 8.46
N LYS A 88 -0.04 -13.30 8.54
CA LYS A 88 0.40 -12.08 9.21
C LYS A 88 -0.13 -10.82 8.53
N LEU A 89 -0.08 -10.78 7.20
CA LEU A 89 -0.62 -9.65 6.44
C LEU A 89 -2.13 -9.53 6.61
N ALA A 90 -2.84 -10.65 6.50
CA ALA A 90 -4.29 -10.66 6.68
C ALA A 90 -4.68 -10.21 8.09
N SER A 91 -3.89 -10.56 9.10
CA SER A 91 -4.16 -10.15 10.49
C SER A 91 -4.05 -8.64 10.69
N LYS A 92 -3.40 -7.95 9.77
CA LYS A 92 -3.27 -6.47 9.78
C LYS A 92 -4.28 -5.80 8.85
N ASN A 93 -5.32 -6.52 8.44
CA ASN A 93 -6.37 -6.04 7.54
C ASN A 93 -5.85 -5.63 6.16
N ILE A 94 -4.78 -6.30 5.71
CA ILE A 94 -4.24 -6.12 4.37
C ILE A 94 -4.87 -7.20 3.48
N SER A 95 -5.54 -6.78 2.42
CA SER A 95 -6.18 -7.70 1.48
C SER A 95 -5.15 -8.34 0.57
N LEU A 96 -5.30 -9.63 0.32
CA LEU A 96 -4.37 -10.39 -0.51
C LEU A 96 -4.99 -10.67 -1.88
N GLU A 97 -4.28 -10.27 -2.94
CA GLU A 97 -4.74 -10.47 -4.30
C GLU A 97 -3.51 -10.47 -5.22
N GLY A 98 -3.56 -11.17 -6.35
CA GLY A 98 -2.45 -11.12 -7.30
C GLY A 98 -2.20 -9.70 -7.78
N ALA A 99 -0.93 -9.26 -7.77
CA ALA A 99 -0.60 -7.86 -8.07
C ALA A 99 -1.08 -7.41 -9.45
N SER A 100 -0.97 -8.26 -10.47
CA SER A 100 -1.43 -7.89 -11.82
C SER A 100 -2.94 -7.62 -11.84
N LYS A 101 -3.71 -8.39 -11.09
CA LYS A 101 -5.14 -8.18 -10.99
C LYS A 101 -5.46 -6.88 -10.25
N THR A 102 -4.78 -6.64 -9.15
CA THR A 102 -4.97 -5.43 -8.34
C THR A 102 -4.63 -4.18 -9.15
N ILE A 103 -3.43 -4.16 -9.75
CA ILE A 103 -2.97 -3.01 -10.53
C ILE A 103 -3.88 -2.80 -11.74
N GLY A 104 -4.24 -3.88 -12.44
CA GLY A 104 -5.13 -3.77 -13.60
C GLY A 104 -6.48 -3.14 -13.26
N ARG A 105 -7.06 -3.54 -12.13
CA ARG A 105 -8.33 -2.99 -11.66
C ARG A 105 -8.21 -1.49 -11.34
N TYR A 106 -7.12 -1.07 -10.70
CA TYR A 106 -6.88 0.34 -10.41
C TYR A 106 -6.68 1.15 -11.70
N LEU A 107 -5.89 0.62 -12.64
CA LEU A 107 -5.67 1.30 -13.92
C LEU A 107 -6.96 1.48 -14.70
N GLU A 108 -7.82 0.47 -14.74
CA GLU A 108 -9.12 0.58 -15.41
C GLU A 108 -10.00 1.64 -14.78
N SER A 109 -9.85 1.87 -13.48
CA SER A 109 -10.62 2.86 -12.75
C SER A 109 -10.00 4.26 -12.82
N GLY A 110 -8.94 4.44 -13.60
CA GLY A 110 -8.34 5.76 -13.82
C GLY A 110 -7.30 6.19 -12.79
N PHE A 111 -6.81 5.25 -11.97
CA PHE A 111 -5.77 5.58 -11.00
C PHE A 111 -4.42 5.72 -11.69
N VAL A 112 -3.62 6.68 -11.21
CA VAL A 112 -2.24 6.88 -11.65
C VAL A 112 -1.33 6.19 -10.65
N PRO A 113 -0.48 5.23 -11.08
CA PRO A 113 0.41 4.53 -10.16
C PRO A 113 1.70 5.30 -9.93
N ILE A 114 2.17 5.32 -8.68
CA ILE A 114 3.48 5.85 -8.30
C ILE A 114 4.13 4.80 -7.42
N THR A 115 5.37 4.43 -7.73
CA THR A 115 6.09 3.37 -7.03
C THR A 115 7.24 3.91 -6.18
N PHE A 116 7.35 3.35 -5.00
CA PHE A 116 8.43 3.64 -4.07
C PHE A 116 9.22 2.38 -3.70
#